data_7eecb7da34cf1e63946c337731eb97c2
#
_entry.id   7eecb7da34cf1e63946c337731eb97c2
#
_cell.length_a   1.000
_cell.length_b   1.000
_cell.length_c   1.000
_cell.angle_alpha   90.00
_cell.angle_beta   90.00
_cell.angle_gamma   90.00
#
_symmetry.space_group_name_H-M   'P 1'
#
loop_
_entity.id
_entity.type
_entity.pdbx_description
1 polymer ?
#
loop_
_entity_poly.entity_id
_entity_poly.type
_entity_poly.pdbx_seq_one_letter_code
_entity_poly.pdbx_strand_id
1 'polypeptide(L)'
;MRTEKNEVMERNETVQMMRNGTMEREMSENMADYDGRPCVAAMDLGTNSNRLLIADTAGNAVYRDVKHVALGEGLAESGKFCRRATERAICSFMDFAEMLKLYNVRRYRAIATAACRMSANTAAFRAEVKRTSGVDIEVISEYEEARLTLLGARLNAQAGKKYLLVYDLGGGSTEVTLATNAATPEILATVSVPLGARNATEMFGLANYNEAGAKALEEAVLKYLEPFFAQTAGIDYHGQAALVATSSTPLRLVSLIKKMPKYDKFASDGVTVATADLDRVIGEILPLSYAKRAESVYIGPQRAKIFVAALVIFRTIFRALGEAELTASLKSAQEAIVAELAAEEDTGDAAGALLPAAEECAENRVKTGAETKTEAGLWQN
;
A
#
# COMPACT_ATOMS: atom_id res chain seq x y z
N MET A 1 -30.44 -1.92 -29.40
CA MET A 1 -30.60 -1.44 -28.00
C MET A 1 -31.04 -2.52 -27.00
N ARG A 2 -32.01 -3.41 -27.27
CA ARG A 2 -32.37 -4.51 -26.34
C ARG A 2 -31.36 -5.67 -26.38
N THR A 3 -30.80 -5.99 -27.54
CA THR A 3 -29.75 -7.03 -27.72
C THR A 3 -28.43 -6.69 -27.09
N GLU A 4 -27.93 -5.46 -27.20
CA GLU A 4 -26.67 -5.02 -26.61
C GLU A 4 -26.69 -5.00 -25.06
N LYS A 5 -27.86 -4.65 -24.47
CA LYS A 5 -28.03 -4.72 -23.02
C LYS A 5 -28.00 -6.15 -22.48
N ASN A 6 -28.55 -7.10 -23.22
CA ASN A 6 -28.54 -8.51 -22.83
C ASN A 6 -27.13 -9.12 -22.95
N GLU A 7 -26.38 -8.80 -24.02
CA GLU A 7 -24.99 -9.25 -24.19
C GLU A 7 -24.05 -8.69 -23.12
N VAL A 8 -24.28 -7.44 -22.67
CA VAL A 8 -23.51 -6.84 -21.58
C VAL A 8 -23.87 -7.49 -20.23
N MET A 9 -25.14 -7.84 -19.99
CA MET A 9 -25.55 -8.58 -18.78
C MET A 9 -24.98 -9.99 -18.77
N GLU A 10 -25.08 -10.76 -19.85
CA GLU A 10 -24.52 -12.10 -19.94
C GLU A 10 -22.99 -12.12 -19.81
N ARG A 11 -22.29 -11.14 -20.40
CA ARG A 11 -20.83 -10.97 -20.16
C ARG A 11 -20.50 -10.67 -18.69
N ASN A 12 -21.29 -9.81 -18.04
CA ASN A 12 -21.07 -9.49 -16.63
C ASN A 12 -21.34 -10.70 -15.72
N GLU A 13 -22.38 -11.48 -15.99
CA GLU A 13 -22.68 -12.72 -15.26
C GLU A 13 -21.60 -13.80 -15.48
N THR A 14 -21.11 -13.95 -16.71
CA THR A 14 -20.04 -14.91 -17.03
C THR A 14 -18.71 -14.51 -16.36
N VAL A 15 -18.38 -13.21 -16.36
CA VAL A 15 -17.20 -12.67 -15.65
C VAL A 15 -17.34 -12.84 -14.14
N GLN A 16 -18.55 -12.68 -13.60
CA GLN A 16 -18.84 -12.89 -12.18
C GLN A 16 -18.74 -14.38 -11.81
N MET A 17 -19.24 -15.29 -12.63
CA MET A 17 -19.10 -16.73 -12.43
C MET A 17 -17.65 -17.22 -12.53
N MET A 18 -16.87 -16.68 -13.48
CA MET A 18 -15.44 -16.98 -13.60
C MET A 18 -14.66 -16.44 -12.40
N ARG A 19 -14.98 -15.23 -11.92
CA ARG A 19 -14.42 -14.65 -10.68
C ARG A 19 -14.74 -15.52 -9.46
N ASN A 20 -16.00 -15.94 -9.31
CA ASN A 20 -16.40 -16.78 -8.19
C ASN A 20 -15.68 -18.13 -8.23
N GLY A 21 -15.55 -18.80 -9.37
CA GLY A 21 -14.84 -20.07 -9.50
C GLY A 21 -13.33 -19.98 -9.28
N THR A 22 -12.69 -18.86 -9.66
CA THR A 22 -11.27 -18.60 -9.37
C THR A 22 -11.07 -18.29 -7.90
N MET A 23 -11.96 -17.49 -7.32
CA MET A 23 -11.96 -17.12 -5.91
C MET A 23 -12.21 -18.34 -5.01
N GLU A 24 -13.17 -19.23 -5.36
CA GLU A 24 -13.42 -20.49 -4.63
C GLU A 24 -12.21 -21.43 -4.64
N ARG A 25 -11.44 -21.51 -5.71
CA ARG A 25 -10.20 -22.28 -5.77
C ARG A 25 -9.09 -21.66 -4.93
N GLU A 26 -8.84 -20.36 -5.06
CA GLU A 26 -7.86 -19.64 -4.23
C GLU A 26 -8.25 -19.70 -2.74
N MET A 27 -9.55 -19.64 -2.43
CA MET A 27 -10.08 -19.82 -1.07
C MET A 27 -9.80 -21.22 -0.51
N SER A 28 -10.01 -22.28 -1.30
CA SER A 28 -9.79 -23.64 -0.83
C SER A 28 -8.31 -23.98 -0.62
N GLU A 29 -7.43 -23.44 -1.46
CA GLU A 29 -5.99 -23.61 -1.33
C GLU A 29 -5.40 -22.85 -0.14
N ASN A 30 -5.89 -21.63 0.14
CA ASN A 30 -5.41 -20.80 1.26
C ASN A 30 -6.00 -21.24 2.63
N MET A 31 -7.10 -22.00 2.66
CA MET A 31 -7.72 -22.47 3.89
C MET A 31 -7.24 -23.85 4.37
N ALA A 32 -6.39 -24.53 3.61
CA ALA A 32 -5.98 -25.89 3.94
C ALA A 32 -5.33 -26.01 5.35
N ASP A 33 -4.71 -24.93 5.82
CA ASP A 33 -4.00 -24.89 7.12
C ASP A 33 -4.67 -23.98 8.16
N TYR A 34 -5.85 -23.38 7.87
CA TYR A 34 -6.54 -22.51 8.82
C TYR A 34 -7.46 -23.33 9.75
N ASP A 35 -7.21 -23.25 11.05
CA ASP A 35 -7.90 -24.04 12.09
C ASP A 35 -9.14 -23.35 12.68
N GLY A 36 -9.61 -22.25 12.10
CA GLY A 36 -10.82 -21.53 12.54
C GLY A 36 -10.66 -20.64 13.76
N ARG A 37 -9.43 -20.44 14.27
CA ARG A 37 -9.17 -19.54 15.42
C ARG A 37 -9.54 -18.09 15.08
N PRO A 38 -9.87 -17.26 16.10
CA PRO A 38 -10.12 -15.83 15.89
C PRO A 38 -8.92 -15.14 15.27
N CYS A 39 -9.19 -14.21 14.34
CA CYS A 39 -8.17 -13.39 13.67
C CYS A 39 -8.47 -11.91 13.83
N VAL A 40 -7.43 -11.10 13.63
CA VAL A 40 -7.48 -9.66 13.47
C VAL A 40 -7.03 -9.28 12.07
N ALA A 41 -7.44 -8.09 11.56
CA ALA A 41 -7.06 -7.70 10.22
C ALA A 41 -6.68 -6.23 10.11
N ALA A 42 -5.74 -5.96 9.21
CA ALA A 42 -5.36 -4.62 8.78
C ALA A 42 -5.62 -4.45 7.29
N MET A 43 -6.32 -3.38 6.92
CA MET A 43 -6.47 -2.96 5.53
C MET A 43 -5.79 -1.62 5.32
N ASP A 44 -5.05 -1.48 4.22
CA ASP A 44 -4.34 -0.26 3.83
C ASP A 44 -4.77 0.15 2.43
N LEU A 45 -5.44 1.28 2.34
CA LEU A 45 -5.86 1.91 1.08
C LEU A 45 -4.84 2.95 0.65
N GLY A 46 -3.93 2.53 -0.19
CA GLY A 46 -2.94 3.41 -0.80
C GLY A 46 -3.37 3.99 -2.14
N THR A 47 -2.59 4.92 -2.65
CA THR A 47 -2.81 5.58 -3.96
C THR A 47 -2.80 4.59 -5.14
N ASN A 48 -2.04 3.51 -5.05
CA ASN A 48 -1.90 2.54 -6.14
C ASN A 48 -2.54 1.18 -5.85
N SER A 49 -2.54 0.75 -4.62
CA SER A 49 -2.93 -0.61 -4.24
C SER A 49 -3.67 -0.61 -2.92
N ASN A 50 -4.69 -1.45 -2.82
CA ASN A 50 -5.31 -1.84 -1.56
C ASN A 50 -4.65 -3.12 -1.07
N ARG A 51 -4.42 -3.21 0.23
CA ARG A 51 -3.75 -4.35 0.87
C ARG A 51 -4.61 -4.87 2.01
N LEU A 52 -4.63 -6.19 2.18
CA LEU A 52 -5.23 -6.87 3.32
C LEU A 52 -4.16 -7.74 3.98
N LEU A 53 -4.06 -7.65 5.29
CA LEU A 53 -3.34 -8.57 6.14
C LEU A 53 -4.31 -9.11 7.19
N ILE A 54 -4.45 -10.43 7.25
CA ILE A 54 -5.14 -11.14 8.34
C ILE A 54 -4.08 -11.90 9.14
N ALA A 55 -4.16 -11.80 10.45
CA ALA A 55 -3.26 -12.49 11.37
C ALA A 55 -4.04 -13.16 12.51
N ASP A 56 -3.44 -14.18 13.11
CA ASP A 56 -3.93 -14.74 14.36
C ASP A 56 -3.74 -13.75 15.53
N THR A 57 -4.28 -14.07 16.68
CA THR A 57 -4.16 -13.26 17.91
C THR A 57 -2.73 -13.18 18.46
N ALA A 58 -1.80 -14.01 17.97
CA ALA A 58 -0.37 -13.92 18.28
C ALA A 58 0.39 -12.99 17.29
N GLY A 59 -0.32 -12.41 16.31
CA GLY A 59 0.26 -11.52 15.31
C GLY A 59 0.90 -12.24 14.12
N ASN A 60 0.76 -13.56 14.00
CA ASN A 60 1.30 -14.30 12.85
C ASN A 60 0.38 -14.14 11.64
N ALA A 61 0.96 -13.77 10.50
CA ALA A 61 0.21 -13.60 9.27
C ALA A 61 -0.40 -14.94 8.80
N VAL A 62 -1.72 -14.95 8.64
CA VAL A 62 -2.51 -16.07 8.13
C VAL A 62 -2.86 -15.88 6.66
N TYR A 63 -3.20 -14.65 6.26
CA TYR A 63 -3.55 -14.33 4.88
C TYR A 63 -3.07 -12.94 4.48
N ARG A 64 -2.64 -12.79 3.22
CA ARG A 64 -2.24 -11.50 2.62
C ARG A 64 -2.77 -11.39 1.21
N ASP A 65 -3.36 -10.25 0.89
CA ASP A 65 -3.76 -9.91 -0.47
C ASP A 65 -3.37 -8.48 -0.85
N VAL A 66 -3.16 -8.26 -2.14
CA VAL A 66 -2.83 -6.95 -2.71
C VAL A 66 -3.59 -6.75 -4.01
N LYS A 67 -4.54 -5.84 -4.03
CA LYS A 67 -5.31 -5.46 -5.21
C LYS A 67 -4.77 -4.15 -5.80
N HIS A 68 -4.36 -4.18 -7.07
CA HIS A 68 -3.89 -2.98 -7.78
C HIS A 68 -5.07 -2.16 -8.30
N VAL A 69 -5.54 -1.19 -7.54
CA VAL A 69 -6.73 -0.39 -7.84
C VAL A 69 -6.43 0.92 -8.57
N ALA A 70 -5.20 1.41 -8.46
CA ALA A 70 -4.77 2.69 -9.03
C ALA A 70 -5.72 3.85 -8.69
N LEU A 71 -6.11 3.97 -7.40
CA LEU A 71 -7.10 4.94 -6.94
C LEU A 71 -6.69 6.39 -7.26
N GLY A 72 -5.38 6.68 -7.22
CA GLY A 72 -4.85 7.99 -7.55
C GLY A 72 -4.68 8.29 -9.05
N GLU A 73 -5.26 7.48 -9.95
CA GLU A 73 -5.20 7.73 -11.40
C GLU A 73 -5.87 9.05 -11.76
N GLY A 74 -5.12 10.00 -12.34
CA GLY A 74 -5.58 11.35 -12.70
C GLY A 74 -5.92 12.26 -11.52
N LEU A 75 -5.64 11.87 -10.28
CA LEU A 75 -5.95 12.64 -9.08
C LEU A 75 -5.17 13.96 -9.03
N ALA A 76 -3.90 13.95 -9.46
CA ALA A 76 -3.06 15.15 -9.45
C ALA A 76 -3.60 16.29 -10.32
N GLU A 77 -4.28 15.97 -11.42
CA GLU A 77 -4.87 16.94 -12.34
C GLU A 77 -6.30 17.33 -11.94
N SER A 78 -7.12 16.33 -11.56
CA SER A 78 -8.56 16.53 -11.34
C SER A 78 -8.93 16.91 -9.91
N GLY A 79 -8.07 16.63 -8.91
CA GLY A 79 -8.37 16.74 -7.50
C GLY A 79 -9.45 15.78 -6.99
N LYS A 80 -9.88 14.80 -7.81
CA LYS A 80 -10.96 13.84 -7.50
C LYS A 80 -10.60 12.43 -7.98
N PHE A 81 -11.10 11.42 -7.29
CA PHE A 81 -11.05 10.04 -7.79
C PHE A 81 -11.94 9.90 -9.04
N CYS A 82 -11.41 9.30 -10.10
CA CYS A 82 -12.19 8.98 -11.26
C CYS A 82 -13.09 7.76 -11.01
N ARG A 83 -14.22 7.68 -11.71
CA ARG A 83 -15.23 6.62 -11.54
C ARG A 83 -14.63 5.20 -11.63
N ARG A 84 -13.80 4.94 -12.65
CA ARG A 84 -13.20 3.61 -12.85
C ARG A 84 -12.28 3.19 -11.71
N ALA A 85 -11.50 4.12 -11.16
CA ALA A 85 -10.61 3.83 -10.02
C ALA A 85 -11.42 3.58 -8.75
N THR A 86 -12.48 4.37 -8.53
CA THR A 86 -13.44 4.17 -7.43
C THR A 86 -14.09 2.80 -7.50
N GLU A 87 -14.61 2.39 -8.66
CA GLU A 87 -15.24 1.07 -8.86
C GLU A 87 -14.26 -0.07 -8.55
N ARG A 88 -13.00 0.00 -9.04
CA ARG A 88 -11.98 -1.01 -8.71
C ARG A 88 -11.70 -1.08 -7.20
N ALA A 89 -11.61 0.06 -6.53
CA ALA A 89 -11.35 0.10 -5.10
C ALA A 89 -12.53 -0.47 -4.30
N ILE A 90 -13.77 -0.13 -4.64
CA ILE A 90 -14.97 -0.69 -4.00
C ILE A 90 -15.01 -2.21 -4.17
N CYS A 91 -14.80 -2.73 -5.39
CA CYS A 91 -14.76 -4.18 -5.62
C CYS A 91 -13.69 -4.86 -4.74
N SER A 92 -12.51 -4.24 -4.56
CA SER A 92 -11.47 -4.82 -3.71
C SER A 92 -11.89 -4.90 -2.23
N PHE A 93 -12.65 -3.92 -1.72
CA PHE A 93 -13.17 -3.97 -0.36
C PHE A 93 -14.30 -4.99 -0.19
N MET A 94 -15.09 -5.23 -1.22
CA MET A 94 -16.06 -6.32 -1.22
C MET A 94 -15.35 -7.69 -1.10
N ASP A 95 -14.30 -7.91 -1.93
CA ASP A 95 -13.48 -9.13 -1.84
C ASP A 95 -12.85 -9.26 -0.44
N PHE A 96 -12.31 -8.18 0.13
CA PHE A 96 -11.71 -8.17 1.46
C PHE A 96 -12.73 -8.49 2.55
N ALA A 97 -13.94 -7.93 2.49
CA ALA A 97 -15.00 -8.20 3.45
C ALA A 97 -15.40 -9.69 3.47
N GLU A 98 -15.35 -10.39 2.35
CA GLU A 98 -15.55 -11.83 2.27
C GLU A 98 -14.42 -12.59 2.95
N MET A 99 -13.16 -12.17 2.74
CA MET A 99 -12.02 -12.77 3.45
C MET A 99 -12.09 -12.56 4.96
N LEU A 100 -12.52 -11.37 5.43
CA LEU A 100 -12.70 -11.15 6.87
C LEU A 100 -13.69 -12.16 7.50
N LYS A 101 -14.79 -12.46 6.81
CA LYS A 101 -15.76 -13.45 7.26
C LYS A 101 -15.19 -14.87 7.26
N LEU A 102 -14.50 -15.23 6.17
CA LEU A 102 -13.92 -16.56 5.97
C LEU A 102 -12.89 -16.89 7.06
N TYR A 103 -12.05 -15.93 7.43
CA TYR A 103 -11.00 -16.10 8.43
C TYR A 103 -11.46 -15.72 9.85
N ASN A 104 -12.77 -15.71 10.13
CA ASN A 104 -13.32 -15.41 11.45
C ASN A 104 -12.67 -14.16 12.10
N VAL A 105 -12.50 -13.10 11.29
CA VAL A 105 -11.90 -11.85 11.78
C VAL A 105 -12.88 -11.16 12.71
N ARG A 106 -12.47 -10.95 13.96
CA ARG A 106 -13.29 -10.31 14.98
C ARG A 106 -13.12 -8.80 15.01
N ARG A 107 -11.91 -8.33 14.72
CA ARG A 107 -11.56 -6.91 14.77
C ARG A 107 -10.69 -6.57 13.57
N TYR A 108 -10.92 -5.40 13.03
CA TYR A 108 -10.09 -4.88 11.94
C TYR A 108 -9.88 -3.38 12.07
N ARG A 109 -8.82 -2.88 11.45
CA ARG A 109 -8.62 -1.45 11.19
C ARG A 109 -8.35 -1.27 9.71
N ALA A 110 -9.14 -0.42 9.04
CA ALA A 110 -8.98 -0.06 7.64
C ALA A 110 -8.55 1.39 7.53
N ILE A 111 -7.33 1.63 7.09
CA ILE A 111 -6.75 2.96 6.96
C ILE A 111 -6.70 3.40 5.50
N ALA A 112 -6.80 4.70 5.26
CA ALA A 112 -6.57 5.34 3.98
C ALA A 112 -5.59 6.50 4.14
N THR A 113 -4.73 6.68 3.14
CA THR A 113 -3.56 7.55 3.20
C THR A 113 -3.62 8.70 2.20
N ALA A 114 -2.52 9.11 1.59
CA ALA A 114 -2.34 10.30 0.78
C ALA A 114 -3.44 10.55 -0.26
N ALA A 115 -3.85 9.53 -1.04
CA ALA A 115 -4.88 9.72 -2.06
C ALA A 115 -6.21 10.19 -1.48
N CYS A 116 -6.61 9.64 -0.32
CA CYS A 116 -7.84 10.04 0.36
C CYS A 116 -7.73 11.40 1.06
N ARG A 117 -6.54 11.80 1.52
CA ARG A 117 -6.31 13.15 2.05
C ARG A 117 -6.41 14.22 0.96
N MET A 118 -5.98 13.90 -0.25
CA MET A 118 -5.93 14.85 -1.39
C MET A 118 -7.24 14.97 -2.15
N SER A 119 -8.10 13.95 -2.13
CA SER A 119 -9.25 13.90 -3.01
C SER A 119 -10.49 14.59 -2.44
N ALA A 120 -11.13 15.46 -3.24
CA ALA A 120 -12.33 16.17 -2.84
C ALA A 120 -13.58 15.26 -2.69
N ASN A 121 -13.60 14.07 -3.29
CA ASN A 121 -14.73 13.13 -3.20
C ASN A 121 -14.49 11.93 -2.26
N THR A 122 -13.52 12.03 -1.35
CA THR A 122 -13.20 10.98 -0.38
C THR A 122 -14.37 10.61 0.53
N ALA A 123 -15.16 11.60 0.99
CA ALA A 123 -16.31 11.32 1.86
C ALA A 123 -17.36 10.44 1.16
N ALA A 124 -17.72 10.76 -0.09
CA ALA A 124 -18.65 9.97 -0.89
C ALA A 124 -18.11 8.55 -1.19
N PHE A 125 -16.82 8.45 -1.50
CA PHE A 125 -16.14 7.17 -1.70
C PHE A 125 -16.19 6.29 -0.46
N ARG A 126 -15.85 6.82 0.72
CA ARG A 126 -15.91 6.07 2.00
C ARG A 126 -17.32 5.60 2.33
N ALA A 127 -18.32 6.48 2.14
CA ALA A 127 -19.72 6.13 2.36
C ALA A 127 -20.15 4.96 1.45
N GLU A 128 -19.74 4.97 0.20
CA GLU A 128 -20.04 3.91 -0.75
C GLU A 128 -19.33 2.58 -0.41
N VAL A 129 -18.06 2.62 0.00
CA VAL A 129 -17.36 1.42 0.49
C VAL A 129 -18.08 0.84 1.71
N LYS A 130 -18.42 1.66 2.70
CA LYS A 130 -19.14 1.22 3.89
C LYS A 130 -20.50 0.61 3.54
N ARG A 131 -21.24 1.22 2.65
CA ARG A 131 -22.54 0.74 2.19
C ARG A 131 -22.47 -0.62 1.47
N THR A 132 -21.43 -0.84 0.66
CA THR A 132 -21.31 -2.04 -0.21
C THR A 132 -20.59 -3.20 0.43
N SER A 133 -19.59 -2.95 1.25
CA SER A 133 -18.74 -3.96 1.88
C SER A 133 -18.92 -4.07 3.40
N GLY A 134 -19.54 -3.09 4.05
CA GLY A 134 -19.58 -2.99 5.50
C GLY A 134 -18.29 -2.48 6.13
N VAL A 135 -17.21 -2.28 5.34
CA VAL A 135 -15.92 -1.82 5.85
C VAL A 135 -15.94 -0.31 6.08
N ASP A 136 -15.61 0.11 7.30
CA ASP A 136 -15.42 1.54 7.63
C ASP A 136 -13.93 1.91 7.48
N ILE A 137 -13.66 2.91 6.64
CA ILE A 137 -12.30 3.37 6.34
C ILE A 137 -12.02 4.65 7.14
N GLU A 138 -10.91 4.65 7.86
CA GLU A 138 -10.35 5.81 8.54
C GLU A 138 -9.32 6.50 7.64
N VAL A 139 -9.44 7.81 7.43
CA VAL A 139 -8.37 8.59 6.76
C VAL A 139 -7.41 9.07 7.83
N ILE A 140 -6.21 8.51 7.85
CA ILE A 140 -5.20 8.83 8.86
C ILE A 140 -4.32 10.03 8.46
N SER A 141 -3.77 10.71 9.48
CA SER A 141 -2.79 11.77 9.28
C SER A 141 -1.46 11.24 8.76
N GLU A 142 -0.63 12.12 8.21
CA GLU A 142 0.74 11.79 7.79
C GLU A 142 1.60 11.29 8.96
N TYR A 143 1.40 11.89 10.15
CA TYR A 143 2.11 11.46 11.35
C TYR A 143 1.73 10.03 11.77
N GLU A 144 0.44 9.70 11.74
CA GLU A 144 -0.04 8.34 12.07
C GLU A 144 0.43 7.31 11.03
N GLU A 145 0.44 7.68 9.75
CA GLU A 145 0.99 6.84 8.68
C GLU A 145 2.48 6.55 8.92
N ALA A 146 3.26 7.60 9.26
CA ALA A 146 4.68 7.46 9.59
C ALA A 146 4.90 6.60 10.84
N ARG A 147 4.09 6.80 11.91
CA ARG A 147 4.17 6.01 13.15
C ARG A 147 3.91 4.53 12.90
N LEU A 148 2.83 4.20 12.21
CA LEU A 148 2.48 2.82 11.90
C LEU A 148 3.53 2.17 11.00
N THR A 149 4.00 2.88 9.98
CA THR A 149 5.06 2.38 9.08
C THR A 149 6.37 2.14 9.84
N LEU A 150 6.75 3.05 10.73
CA LEU A 150 7.92 2.91 11.58
C LEU A 150 7.86 1.64 12.45
N LEU A 151 6.72 1.41 13.11
CA LEU A 151 6.52 0.23 13.97
C LEU A 151 6.58 -1.07 13.18
N GLY A 152 5.97 -1.12 12.00
CA GLY A 152 6.04 -2.29 11.13
C GLY A 152 7.45 -2.53 10.57
N ALA A 153 8.12 -1.50 10.06
CA ALA A 153 9.46 -1.58 9.50
C ALA A 153 10.52 -1.99 10.55
N ARG A 154 10.31 -1.59 11.81
CA ARG A 154 11.19 -1.93 12.93
C ARG A 154 11.39 -3.43 13.08
N LEU A 155 10.43 -4.26 12.71
CA LEU A 155 10.54 -5.71 12.74
C LEU A 155 11.67 -6.28 11.86
N ASN A 156 12.15 -5.47 10.90
CA ASN A 156 13.28 -5.81 10.03
C ASN A 156 14.54 -4.94 10.29
N ALA A 157 14.51 -4.10 11.33
CA ALA A 157 15.64 -3.25 11.65
C ALA A 157 16.84 -4.07 12.15
N GLN A 158 18.04 -3.68 11.72
CA GLN A 158 19.29 -4.29 12.19
C GLN A 158 19.46 -4.10 13.70
N ALA A 159 19.80 -5.17 14.40
CA ALA A 159 20.12 -5.13 15.81
C ALA A 159 21.41 -4.31 16.06
N GLY A 160 21.51 -3.67 17.23
CA GLY A 160 22.70 -2.93 17.65
C GLY A 160 22.82 -1.51 17.09
N LYS A 161 21.96 -1.10 16.16
CA LYS A 161 21.89 0.30 15.71
C LYS A 161 21.11 1.14 16.71
N LYS A 162 21.58 2.37 16.96
CA LYS A 162 20.99 3.32 17.92
C LYS A 162 19.71 3.96 17.38
N TYR A 163 19.66 4.20 16.09
CA TYR A 163 18.55 4.85 15.40
C TYR A 163 17.92 3.92 14.37
N LEU A 164 16.67 4.20 14.06
CA LEU A 164 15.93 3.60 12.98
C LEU A 164 15.56 4.70 11.99
N LEU A 165 15.98 4.53 10.75
CA LEU A 165 15.69 5.43 9.64
C LEU A 165 14.83 4.68 8.63
N VAL A 166 13.57 5.09 8.51
CA VAL A 166 12.59 4.41 7.65
C VAL A 166 12.15 5.33 6.55
N TYR A 167 12.04 4.81 5.32
CA TYR A 167 11.25 5.47 4.30
C TYR A 167 10.32 4.51 3.58
N ASP A 168 9.08 4.97 3.37
CA ASP A 168 8.03 4.26 2.65
C ASP A 168 7.73 4.97 1.34
N LEU A 169 8.05 4.34 0.22
CA LEU A 169 7.77 4.87 -1.09
C LEU A 169 6.40 4.39 -1.56
N GLY A 170 5.40 5.22 -1.33
CA GLY A 170 4.03 4.99 -1.76
C GLY A 170 3.75 5.34 -3.22
N GLY A 171 2.49 5.36 -3.57
CA GLY A 171 2.02 5.76 -4.91
C GLY A 171 1.81 7.26 -5.07
N GLY A 172 1.47 7.98 -3.99
CA GLY A 172 1.16 9.40 -3.98
C GLY A 172 2.05 10.24 -3.07
N SER A 173 2.74 9.61 -2.12
CA SER A 173 3.67 10.25 -1.21
C SER A 173 4.83 9.33 -0.88
N THR A 174 5.83 9.86 -0.21
CA THR A 174 6.96 9.12 0.36
C THR A 174 7.26 9.69 1.73
N GLU A 175 7.13 8.86 2.76
CA GLU A 175 7.38 9.23 4.14
C GLU A 175 8.84 8.89 4.50
N VAL A 176 9.55 9.82 5.19
CA VAL A 176 10.91 9.61 5.73
C VAL A 176 10.89 9.94 7.20
N THR A 177 11.29 8.99 8.03
CA THR A 177 11.20 9.09 9.49
C THR A 177 12.50 8.61 10.13
N LEU A 178 13.08 9.43 11.01
CA LEU A 178 14.15 9.07 11.93
C LEU A 178 13.57 8.89 13.32
N ALA A 179 13.90 7.78 13.98
CA ALA A 179 13.46 7.47 15.33
C ALA A 179 14.57 6.79 16.14
N THR A 180 14.37 6.67 17.45
CA THR A 180 15.17 5.77 18.27
C THR A 180 14.87 4.31 17.92
N ASN A 181 15.89 3.44 17.89
CA ASN A 181 15.70 2.00 17.66
C ASN A 181 15.42 1.25 18.98
N ALA A 182 14.43 1.74 19.73
CA ALA A 182 14.00 1.19 21.02
C ALA A 182 12.77 0.28 20.87
N ALA A 183 12.38 -0.43 21.94
CA ALA A 183 11.13 -1.22 21.96
C ALA A 183 9.91 -0.34 21.72
N THR A 184 9.88 0.85 22.28
CA THR A 184 8.95 1.93 21.99
C THR A 184 9.73 3.04 21.30
N PRO A 185 9.73 3.11 19.94
CA PRO A 185 10.49 4.12 19.21
C PRO A 185 9.93 5.52 19.47
N GLU A 186 10.82 6.48 19.65
CA GLU A 186 10.50 7.91 19.67
C GLU A 186 10.83 8.50 18.30
N ILE A 187 9.87 9.15 17.65
CA ILE A 187 10.08 9.85 16.39
C ILE A 187 10.87 11.13 16.67
N LEU A 188 12.04 11.24 16.09
CA LEU A 188 12.94 12.40 16.23
C LEU A 188 12.77 13.40 15.10
N ALA A 189 12.47 12.90 13.90
CA ALA A 189 12.16 13.70 12.72
C ALA A 189 11.28 12.91 11.76
N THR A 190 10.36 13.60 11.10
CA THR A 190 9.54 12.98 10.04
C THR A 190 9.14 14.02 9.00
N VAL A 191 9.05 13.57 7.74
CA VAL A 191 8.54 14.37 6.63
C VAL A 191 7.73 13.48 5.69
N SER A 192 6.63 14.01 5.17
CA SER A 192 5.91 13.44 4.03
C SER A 192 6.25 14.24 2.78
N VAL A 193 6.92 13.60 1.85
CA VAL A 193 7.20 14.13 0.51
C VAL A 193 5.98 13.84 -0.35
N PRO A 194 5.24 14.84 -0.90
CA PRO A 194 3.99 14.63 -1.65
C PRO A 194 4.25 14.10 -3.08
N LEU A 195 5.29 13.29 -3.23
CA LEU A 195 5.72 12.63 -4.45
C LEU A 195 5.86 11.12 -4.18
N GLY A 196 5.10 10.33 -4.89
CA GLY A 196 5.17 8.88 -4.90
C GLY A 196 5.28 8.34 -6.32
N ALA A 197 5.39 7.04 -6.48
CA ALA A 197 5.64 6.42 -7.77
C ALA A 197 4.62 6.79 -8.86
N ARG A 198 3.34 6.99 -8.52
CA ARG A 198 2.28 7.26 -9.50
C ARG A 198 2.20 8.73 -9.87
N ASN A 199 1.95 9.61 -8.89
CA ASN A 199 1.79 11.03 -9.18
C ASN A 199 3.06 11.65 -9.75
N ALA A 200 4.26 11.25 -9.29
CA ALA A 200 5.51 11.69 -9.87
C ALA A 200 5.69 11.22 -11.33
N THR A 201 5.23 10.01 -11.67
CA THR A 201 5.24 9.56 -13.07
C THR A 201 4.40 10.48 -13.96
N GLU A 202 3.22 10.87 -13.48
CA GLU A 202 2.30 11.76 -14.22
C GLU A 202 2.85 13.19 -14.29
N MET A 203 3.27 13.76 -13.16
CA MET A 203 3.74 15.14 -13.05
C MET A 203 5.05 15.42 -13.83
N PHE A 204 5.99 14.46 -13.85
CA PHE A 204 7.31 14.63 -14.48
C PHE A 204 7.47 13.87 -15.80
N GLY A 205 6.38 13.27 -16.34
CA GLY A 205 6.41 12.58 -17.62
C GLY A 205 7.30 11.33 -17.64
N LEU A 206 7.43 10.61 -16.51
CA LEU A 206 8.38 9.52 -16.31
C LEU A 206 7.80 8.11 -16.55
N ALA A 207 6.82 7.97 -17.44
CA ALA A 207 6.41 6.65 -17.93
C ALA A 207 7.56 5.90 -18.65
N ASN A 208 8.47 6.67 -19.29
CA ASN A 208 9.79 6.24 -19.71
C ASN A 208 10.82 7.22 -19.18
N TYR A 209 12.06 6.75 -19.04
CA TYR A 209 13.15 7.61 -18.59
C TYR A 209 13.40 8.76 -19.59
N ASN A 210 13.45 9.96 -19.06
CA ASN A 210 14.01 11.13 -19.70
C ASN A 210 14.80 11.95 -18.66
N GLU A 211 15.92 12.47 -19.08
CA GLU A 211 16.88 13.13 -18.18
C GLU A 211 16.31 14.39 -17.52
N ALA A 212 15.58 15.21 -18.29
CA ALA A 212 15.01 16.45 -17.77
C ALA A 212 13.95 16.19 -16.67
N GLY A 213 13.03 15.26 -16.91
CA GLY A 213 12.02 14.87 -15.92
C GLY A 213 12.62 14.19 -14.69
N ALA A 214 13.64 13.35 -14.87
CA ALA A 214 14.33 12.70 -13.77
C ALA A 214 15.06 13.72 -12.88
N LYS A 215 15.78 14.68 -13.48
CA LYS A 215 16.46 15.74 -12.76
C LYS A 215 15.49 16.66 -12.03
N ALA A 216 14.39 17.05 -12.67
CA ALA A 216 13.37 17.88 -12.03
C ALA A 216 12.71 17.16 -10.85
N LEU A 217 12.47 15.84 -10.96
CA LEU A 217 11.95 15.03 -9.85
C LEU A 217 12.97 14.93 -8.71
N GLU A 218 14.25 14.71 -9.01
CA GLU A 218 15.33 14.67 -8.01
C GLU A 218 15.41 15.98 -7.22
N GLU A 219 15.43 17.13 -7.92
CA GLU A 219 15.45 18.48 -7.30
C GLU A 219 14.21 18.70 -6.41
N ALA A 220 13.02 18.28 -6.87
CA ALA A 220 11.79 18.41 -6.10
C ALA A 220 11.84 17.54 -4.82
N VAL A 221 12.30 16.29 -4.91
CA VAL A 221 12.44 15.40 -3.74
C VAL A 221 13.41 15.99 -2.73
N LEU A 222 14.58 16.45 -3.16
CA LEU A 222 15.58 17.06 -2.27
C LEU A 222 15.02 18.30 -1.55
N LYS A 223 14.27 19.13 -2.24
CA LYS A 223 13.61 20.30 -1.65
C LYS A 223 12.60 19.90 -0.56
N TYR A 224 11.82 18.88 -0.78
CA TYR A 224 10.87 18.37 0.24
C TYR A 224 11.56 17.69 1.41
N LEU A 225 12.81 17.26 1.27
CA LEU A 225 13.62 16.69 2.36
C LEU A 225 14.28 17.76 3.24
N GLU A 226 14.37 19.03 2.82
CA GLU A 226 15.02 20.10 3.61
C GLU A 226 14.49 20.19 5.05
N PRO A 227 13.16 20.13 5.32
CA PRO A 227 12.65 20.13 6.70
C PRO A 227 13.12 18.94 7.55
N PHE A 228 13.29 17.76 6.94
CA PHE A 228 13.83 16.59 7.62
C PHE A 228 15.28 16.82 8.04
N PHE A 229 16.11 17.31 7.14
CA PHE A 229 17.50 17.63 7.47
C PHE A 229 17.65 18.76 8.51
N ALA A 230 16.73 19.73 8.48
CA ALA A 230 16.68 20.76 9.52
C ALA A 230 16.32 20.19 10.90
N GLN A 231 15.38 19.24 10.97
CA GLN A 231 15.00 18.56 12.21
C GLN A 231 16.13 17.65 12.74
N THR A 232 16.92 17.05 11.85
CA THR A 232 18.00 16.11 12.22
C THR A 232 19.34 16.80 12.41
N ALA A 233 19.44 18.11 12.19
CA ALA A 233 20.66 18.89 12.36
C ALA A 233 21.18 18.78 13.80
N GLY A 234 22.19 18.14 14.15
CA GLY A 234 22.70 17.92 15.52
C GLY A 234 22.42 16.51 16.06
N ILE A 235 21.75 15.65 15.30
CA ILE A 235 21.60 14.23 15.61
C ILE A 235 22.66 13.46 14.81
N ASP A 236 23.62 12.88 15.51
CA ASP A 236 24.65 12.04 14.89
C ASP A 236 24.08 10.63 14.63
N TYR A 237 23.33 10.48 13.53
CA TYR A 237 22.71 9.21 13.15
C TYR A 237 23.48 8.44 12.08
N HIS A 238 24.36 9.09 11.32
CA HIS A 238 25.11 8.47 10.21
C HIS A 238 25.98 7.31 10.70
N GLY A 239 25.82 6.16 10.04
CA GLY A 239 26.49 4.91 10.45
C GLY A 239 25.91 4.26 11.71
N GLN A 240 25.08 4.98 12.47
CA GLN A 240 24.41 4.50 13.68
C GLN A 240 22.92 4.17 13.44
N ALA A 241 22.38 4.47 12.26
CA ALA A 241 21.00 4.16 11.89
C ALA A 241 20.90 2.83 11.14
N ALA A 242 19.84 2.06 11.44
CA ALA A 242 19.36 1.00 10.57
C ALA A 242 18.45 1.64 9.51
N LEU A 243 18.91 1.71 8.26
CA LEU A 243 18.09 2.21 7.16
C LEU A 243 17.18 1.09 6.65
N VAL A 244 15.87 1.27 6.77
CA VAL A 244 14.84 0.34 6.30
C VAL A 244 13.96 1.03 5.28
N ALA A 245 13.80 0.41 4.12
CA ALA A 245 12.88 0.89 3.09
C ALA A 245 11.71 -0.09 2.90
N THR A 246 10.50 0.45 2.97
CA THR A 246 9.28 -0.34 2.74
C THR A 246 8.74 -0.15 1.34
N SER A 247 7.73 -0.89 0.98
CA SER A 247 7.08 -0.99 -0.34
C SER A 247 7.66 -2.05 -1.27
N SER A 248 7.09 -2.15 -2.46
CA SER A 248 7.53 -3.17 -3.42
C SER A 248 8.80 -2.82 -4.18
N THR A 249 9.24 -1.55 -4.18
CA THR A 249 10.43 -1.11 -4.93
C THR A 249 11.71 -1.72 -4.36
N PRO A 250 12.04 -1.56 -3.05
CA PRO A 250 13.24 -2.16 -2.48
C PRO A 250 13.24 -3.69 -2.57
N LEU A 251 12.11 -4.35 -2.35
CA LEU A 251 12.00 -5.81 -2.45
C LEU A 251 12.30 -6.32 -3.85
N ARG A 252 11.88 -5.61 -4.91
CA ARG A 252 12.19 -5.96 -6.31
C ARG A 252 13.67 -5.78 -6.63
N LEU A 253 14.26 -4.69 -6.14
CA LEU A 253 15.68 -4.43 -6.32
C LEU A 253 16.53 -5.50 -5.61
N VAL A 254 16.14 -5.91 -4.39
CA VAL A 254 16.80 -7.00 -3.67
C VAL A 254 16.68 -8.32 -4.44
N SER A 255 15.48 -8.68 -4.93
CA SER A 255 15.31 -9.90 -5.75
C SER A 255 16.24 -9.91 -6.95
N LEU A 256 16.44 -8.76 -7.61
CA LEU A 256 17.34 -8.62 -8.74
C LEU A 256 18.83 -8.71 -8.32
N ILE A 257 19.25 -8.00 -7.26
CA ILE A 257 20.62 -8.01 -6.72
C ILE A 257 21.01 -9.42 -6.30
N LYS A 258 20.10 -10.15 -5.65
CA LYS A 258 20.31 -11.53 -5.22
C LYS A 258 20.13 -12.55 -6.35
N LYS A 259 19.83 -12.10 -7.57
CA LYS A 259 19.64 -12.95 -8.77
C LYS A 259 18.62 -14.07 -8.54
N MET A 260 17.53 -13.77 -7.85
CA MET A 260 16.44 -14.72 -7.65
C MET A 260 15.81 -15.08 -9.00
N PRO A 261 15.20 -16.26 -9.17
CA PRO A 261 14.60 -16.65 -10.45
C PRO A 261 13.50 -15.67 -10.94
N LYS A 262 12.81 -15.03 -10.00
CA LYS A 262 11.79 -13.99 -10.21
C LYS A 262 11.67 -13.10 -8.97
N TYR A 263 10.85 -12.07 -9.07
CA TYR A 263 10.47 -11.27 -7.88
C TYR A 263 9.82 -12.16 -6.82
N ASP A 264 10.44 -12.18 -5.65
CA ASP A 264 9.93 -12.86 -4.46
C ASP A 264 9.97 -11.90 -3.28
N LYS A 265 8.79 -11.41 -2.90
CA LYS A 265 8.65 -10.43 -1.81
C LYS A 265 9.00 -11.03 -0.44
N PHE A 266 8.74 -12.33 -0.25
CA PHE A 266 8.99 -13.00 1.04
C PHE A 266 10.47 -13.31 1.21
N ALA A 267 11.12 -13.83 0.16
CA ALA A 267 12.57 -14.06 0.19
C ALA A 267 13.40 -12.77 0.22
N SER A 268 12.81 -11.63 -0.18
CA SER A 268 13.47 -10.31 -0.11
C SER A 268 13.21 -9.55 1.19
N ASP A 269 12.23 -9.97 2.00
CA ASP A 269 11.88 -9.32 3.27
C ASP A 269 13.02 -9.47 4.30
N GLY A 270 13.42 -8.36 4.92
CA GLY A 270 14.50 -8.33 5.90
C GLY A 270 15.92 -8.46 5.32
N VAL A 271 16.05 -8.52 3.98
CA VAL A 271 17.36 -8.63 3.35
C VAL A 271 18.04 -7.27 3.26
N THR A 272 19.26 -7.20 3.79
CA THR A 272 20.15 -6.03 3.71
C THR A 272 21.06 -6.12 2.48
N VAL A 273 21.21 -5.00 1.78
CA VAL A 273 22.09 -4.83 0.63
C VAL A 273 22.86 -3.52 0.71
N ALA A 274 24.04 -3.46 0.07
CA ALA A 274 24.79 -2.21 -0.03
C ALA A 274 24.04 -1.21 -0.91
N THR A 275 24.02 0.07 -0.52
CA THR A 275 23.43 1.15 -1.32
C THR A 275 24.14 1.35 -2.67
N ALA A 276 25.43 1.03 -2.74
CA ALA A 276 26.19 0.99 -3.99
C ALA A 276 25.66 -0.04 -5.00
N ASP A 277 25.22 -1.22 -4.53
CA ASP A 277 24.59 -2.22 -5.41
C ASP A 277 23.21 -1.77 -5.89
N LEU A 278 22.42 -1.12 -5.04
CA LEU A 278 21.16 -0.50 -5.42
C LEU A 278 21.37 0.55 -6.50
N ASP A 279 22.35 1.43 -6.31
CA ASP A 279 22.67 2.50 -7.26
C ASP A 279 23.06 1.96 -8.64
N ARG A 280 23.92 0.95 -8.67
CA ARG A 280 24.32 0.26 -9.90
C ARG A 280 23.13 -0.35 -10.63
N VAL A 281 22.31 -1.14 -9.93
CA VAL A 281 21.16 -1.82 -10.52
C VAL A 281 20.08 -0.83 -10.99
N ILE A 282 19.86 0.26 -10.26
CA ILE A 282 18.96 1.34 -10.70
C ILE A 282 19.47 1.96 -11.99
N GLY A 283 20.78 2.22 -12.09
CA GLY A 283 21.41 2.73 -13.31
C GLY A 283 21.19 1.81 -14.53
N GLU A 284 21.18 0.50 -14.33
CA GLU A 284 20.91 -0.50 -15.38
C GLU A 284 19.42 -0.53 -15.80
N ILE A 285 18.48 -0.28 -14.85
CA ILE A 285 17.04 -0.36 -15.12
C ILE A 285 16.50 0.92 -15.74
N LEU A 286 16.96 2.09 -15.31
CA LEU A 286 16.42 3.38 -15.76
C LEU A 286 16.34 3.53 -17.28
N PRO A 287 17.36 3.15 -18.09
CA PRO A 287 17.31 3.31 -19.54
C PRO A 287 16.42 2.26 -20.25
N LEU A 288 15.90 1.26 -19.53
CA LEU A 288 15.05 0.24 -20.14
C LEU A 288 13.74 0.83 -20.67
N SER A 289 13.31 0.40 -21.85
CA SER A 289 11.99 0.76 -22.39
C SER A 289 10.85 0.20 -21.51
N TYR A 290 9.64 0.77 -21.65
CA TYR A 290 8.44 0.24 -21.00
C TYR A 290 8.26 -1.26 -21.27
N ALA A 291 8.42 -1.70 -22.52
CA ALA A 291 8.26 -3.11 -22.91
C ALA A 291 9.23 -4.01 -22.13
N LYS A 292 10.52 -3.67 -22.09
CA LYS A 292 11.52 -4.45 -21.35
C LYS A 292 11.24 -4.49 -19.85
N ARG A 293 10.74 -3.39 -19.26
CA ARG A 293 10.33 -3.39 -17.87
C ARG A 293 9.07 -4.24 -17.64
N ALA A 294 8.11 -4.23 -18.56
CA ALA A 294 6.90 -5.03 -18.47
C ALA A 294 7.16 -6.55 -18.60
N GLU A 295 8.12 -6.93 -19.43
CA GLU A 295 8.57 -8.32 -19.62
C GLU A 295 9.46 -8.82 -18.46
N SER A 296 10.03 -7.92 -17.67
CA SER A 296 10.92 -8.28 -16.56
C SER A 296 10.20 -9.10 -15.50
N VAL A 297 10.75 -10.26 -15.15
CA VAL A 297 10.27 -11.12 -14.06
C VAL A 297 10.37 -10.46 -12.67
N TYR A 298 11.13 -9.37 -12.55
CA TYR A 298 11.29 -8.60 -11.31
C TYR A 298 10.34 -7.40 -11.25
N ILE A 299 9.96 -6.80 -12.39
CA ILE A 299 9.16 -5.57 -12.46
C ILE A 299 7.71 -5.88 -12.82
N GLY A 300 7.51 -6.48 -13.98
CA GLY A 300 6.21 -6.88 -14.51
C GLY A 300 5.33 -5.73 -15.01
N PRO A 301 4.26 -6.03 -15.76
CA PRO A 301 3.45 -5.04 -16.49
C PRO A 301 2.73 -4.06 -15.56
N GLN A 302 2.32 -4.48 -14.37
CA GLN A 302 1.60 -3.63 -13.42
C GLN A 302 2.45 -2.47 -12.85
N ARG A 303 3.78 -2.67 -12.76
CA ARG A 303 4.72 -1.68 -12.23
C ARG A 303 5.50 -0.93 -13.31
N ALA A 304 5.62 -1.47 -14.51
CA ALA A 304 6.47 -0.94 -15.58
C ALA A 304 6.25 0.55 -15.85
N LYS A 305 5.00 1.04 -15.79
CA LYS A 305 4.66 2.44 -16.05
C LYS A 305 5.17 3.42 -14.99
N ILE A 306 5.11 3.01 -13.72
CA ILE A 306 5.43 3.89 -12.57
C ILE A 306 6.82 3.62 -11.99
N PHE A 307 7.57 2.67 -12.56
CA PHE A 307 8.82 2.21 -11.94
C PHE A 307 9.97 3.19 -12.09
N VAL A 308 10.01 3.95 -13.20
CA VAL A 308 11.07 4.96 -13.43
C VAL A 308 11.03 6.03 -12.36
N ALA A 309 9.86 6.66 -12.14
CA ALA A 309 9.71 7.66 -11.09
C ALA A 309 9.99 7.07 -9.70
N ALA A 310 9.52 5.84 -9.44
CA ALA A 310 9.83 5.16 -8.19
C ALA A 310 11.34 5.00 -7.97
N LEU A 311 12.10 4.61 -9.00
CA LEU A 311 13.55 4.46 -8.91
C LEU A 311 14.27 5.79 -8.71
N VAL A 312 13.83 6.86 -9.36
CA VAL A 312 14.40 8.20 -9.17
C VAL A 312 14.19 8.66 -7.72
N ILE A 313 12.96 8.61 -7.20
CA ILE A 313 12.67 8.99 -5.81
C ILE A 313 13.49 8.13 -4.86
N PHE A 314 13.45 6.80 -5.03
CA PHE A 314 14.13 5.85 -4.17
C PHE A 314 15.64 6.13 -4.09
N ARG A 315 16.29 6.33 -5.25
CA ARG A 315 17.71 6.62 -5.35
C ARG A 315 18.08 7.96 -4.72
N THR A 316 17.28 8.99 -4.98
CA THR A 316 17.49 10.33 -4.43
C THR A 316 17.49 10.28 -2.90
N ILE A 317 16.53 9.59 -2.30
CA ILE A 317 16.38 9.52 -0.85
C ILE A 317 17.55 8.77 -0.22
N PHE A 318 17.87 7.53 -0.63
CA PHE A 318 18.95 6.81 0.05
C PHE A 318 20.32 7.47 -0.13
N ARG A 319 20.55 8.15 -1.27
CA ARG A 319 21.77 8.96 -1.47
C ARG A 319 21.83 10.17 -0.53
N ALA A 320 20.70 10.86 -0.36
CA ALA A 320 20.60 12.00 0.53
C ALA A 320 20.74 11.61 2.01
N LEU A 321 20.26 10.43 2.40
CA LEU A 321 20.39 9.90 3.76
C LEU A 321 21.79 9.37 4.09
N GLY A 322 22.60 8.99 3.10
CA GLY A 322 24.02 8.73 3.23
C GLY A 322 24.42 7.42 3.92
N GLU A 323 23.47 6.50 4.19
CA GLU A 323 23.78 5.22 4.80
C GLU A 323 24.36 4.22 3.79
N ALA A 324 25.33 3.40 4.20
CA ALA A 324 26.04 2.46 3.33
C ALA A 324 25.20 1.21 2.97
N GLU A 325 24.25 0.85 3.82
CA GLU A 325 23.42 -0.33 3.69
C GLU A 325 21.94 0.01 3.86
N LEU A 326 21.09 -0.78 3.22
CA LEU A 326 19.65 -0.64 3.29
C LEU A 326 19.01 -2.02 3.43
N THR A 327 18.06 -2.14 4.35
CA THR A 327 17.23 -3.33 4.53
C THR A 327 15.89 -3.12 3.82
N ALA A 328 15.52 -4.04 2.92
CA ALA A 328 14.22 -4.02 2.29
C ALA A 328 13.18 -4.66 3.21
N SER A 329 12.00 -4.06 3.34
CA SER A 329 10.94 -4.56 4.20
C SER A 329 9.62 -4.72 3.46
N LEU A 330 9.00 -5.90 3.63
CA LEU A 330 7.59 -6.14 3.30
C LEU A 330 6.67 -5.56 4.38
N LYS A 331 7.20 -5.45 5.61
CA LYS A 331 6.46 -5.03 6.80
C LYS A 331 6.35 -3.51 6.84
N SER A 332 5.14 -3.04 7.12
CA SER A 332 4.78 -1.62 7.13
C SER A 332 3.60 -1.37 8.09
N ALA A 333 2.75 -0.40 7.83
CA ALA A 333 1.63 -0.05 8.70
C ALA A 333 0.70 -1.24 9.04
N GLN A 334 0.51 -2.21 8.14
CA GLN A 334 -0.38 -3.34 8.40
C GLN A 334 0.11 -4.22 9.54
N GLU A 335 1.41 -4.49 9.62
CA GLU A 335 2.00 -5.27 10.71
C GLU A 335 1.87 -4.57 12.06
N ALA A 336 2.02 -3.24 12.08
CA ALA A 336 1.80 -2.46 13.29
C ALA A 336 0.33 -2.53 13.75
N ILE A 337 -0.61 -2.32 12.84
CA ILE A 337 -2.05 -2.40 13.13
C ILE A 337 -2.42 -3.78 13.67
N VAL A 338 -1.96 -4.85 13.04
CA VAL A 338 -2.24 -6.21 13.50
C VAL A 338 -1.68 -6.44 14.89
N ALA A 339 -0.45 -5.98 15.18
CA ALA A 339 0.16 -6.11 16.49
C ALA A 339 -0.61 -5.31 17.57
N GLU A 340 -1.08 -4.10 17.26
CA GLU A 340 -1.91 -3.30 18.15
C GLU A 340 -3.25 -4.00 18.45
N LEU A 341 -3.95 -4.49 17.42
CA LEU A 341 -5.22 -5.18 17.57
C LEU A 341 -5.09 -6.51 18.36
N ALA A 342 -4.02 -7.25 18.15
CA ALA A 342 -3.74 -8.49 18.88
C ALA A 342 -3.47 -8.22 20.37
N ALA A 343 -2.68 -7.16 20.68
CA ALA A 343 -2.41 -6.80 22.08
C ALA A 343 -3.65 -6.31 22.83
N GLU A 344 -4.59 -5.65 22.16
CA GLU A 344 -5.85 -5.20 22.76
C GLU A 344 -6.83 -6.35 23.04
N GLU A 345 -6.78 -7.47 22.29
CA GLU A 345 -7.58 -8.66 22.60
C GLU A 345 -7.20 -9.27 23.97
N ASP A 346 -5.92 -9.22 24.32
CA ASP A 346 -5.44 -9.71 25.62
C ASP A 346 -5.92 -8.85 26.81
N THR A 347 -6.21 -7.55 26.57
CA THR A 347 -6.62 -6.61 27.62
C THR A 347 -8.13 -6.47 27.78
N GLY A 348 -8.93 -7.00 26.85
CA GLY A 348 -10.39 -6.91 26.89
C GLY A 348 -10.96 -5.54 26.48
N ASP A 349 -10.11 -4.60 26.04
CA ASP A 349 -10.50 -3.26 25.59
C ASP A 349 -10.89 -3.26 24.11
N ALA A 350 -12.12 -2.84 23.81
CA ALA A 350 -12.71 -2.90 22.46
C ALA A 350 -12.45 -1.61 21.67
N ALA A 351 -11.27 -1.49 21.06
CA ALA A 351 -10.97 -0.42 20.10
C ALA A 351 -10.68 -0.96 18.68
N GLY A 352 -11.66 -1.50 18.02
CA GLY A 352 -11.63 -1.93 16.62
C GLY A 352 -13.06 -2.02 16.08
N ALA A 353 -13.29 -1.66 14.82
CA ALA A 353 -14.62 -1.81 14.22
C ALA A 353 -14.97 -3.30 14.12
N LEU A 354 -16.06 -3.71 14.80
CA LEU A 354 -16.65 -5.03 14.60
C LEU A 354 -17.32 -5.08 13.22
N LEU A 355 -17.18 -6.19 12.52
CA LEU A 355 -18.01 -6.44 11.35
C LEU A 355 -19.47 -6.54 11.78
N PRO A 356 -20.42 -5.87 11.09
CA PRO A 356 -21.84 -6.06 11.37
C PRO A 356 -22.20 -7.54 11.21
N ALA A 357 -23.08 -8.04 12.09
CA ALA A 357 -23.54 -9.42 12.05
C ALA A 357 -24.05 -9.76 10.64
N ALA A 358 -23.86 -11.01 10.20
CA ALA A 358 -24.17 -11.46 8.84
C ALA A 358 -25.66 -11.24 8.43
N GLU A 359 -26.56 -11.14 9.39
CA GLU A 359 -27.99 -10.87 9.17
C GLU A 359 -28.28 -9.42 8.72
N GLU A 360 -27.58 -8.40 9.24
CA GLU A 360 -27.76 -7.01 8.81
C GLU A 360 -27.25 -6.75 7.37
N CYS A 361 -26.24 -7.48 6.91
CA CYS A 361 -25.76 -7.39 5.53
C CYS A 361 -26.72 -8.00 4.50
N ALA A 362 -27.51 -9.03 4.89
CA ALA A 362 -28.49 -9.66 4.01
C ALA A 362 -29.75 -8.77 3.84
N GLU A 363 -30.23 -8.13 4.89
CA GLU A 363 -31.38 -7.21 4.82
C GLU A 363 -31.11 -5.96 3.97
N ASN A 364 -29.86 -5.43 4.01
CA ASN A 364 -29.47 -4.30 3.18
C ASN A 364 -29.38 -4.64 1.68
N ARG A 365 -29.08 -5.89 1.30
CA ARG A 365 -29.14 -6.35 -0.10
C ARG A 365 -30.56 -6.39 -0.65
N VAL A 366 -31.55 -6.70 0.17
CA VAL A 366 -32.97 -6.77 -0.26
C VAL A 366 -33.56 -5.37 -0.39
N LYS A 367 -33.20 -4.42 0.47
CA LYS A 367 -33.70 -3.01 0.41
C LYS A 367 -33.15 -2.20 -0.75
N THR A 368 -31.92 -2.48 -1.21
CA THR A 368 -31.29 -1.72 -2.32
C THR A 368 -31.71 -2.17 -3.71
N GLY A 369 -32.35 -3.33 -3.86
CA GLY A 369 -32.93 -3.77 -5.14
C GLY A 369 -34.19 -2.99 -5.57
N ALA A 370 -34.83 -2.24 -4.66
CA ALA A 370 -36.07 -1.51 -4.92
C ALA A 370 -35.89 0.01 -5.17
N GLU A 371 -34.74 0.61 -4.82
CA GLU A 371 -34.55 2.08 -4.86
C GLU A 371 -33.64 2.61 -5.97
N THR A 372 -33.14 1.78 -6.87
CA THR A 372 -32.21 2.21 -7.94
C THR A 372 -32.85 3.02 -9.09
N LYS A 373 -33.96 3.73 -8.86
CA LYS A 373 -34.61 4.57 -9.89
C LYS A 373 -34.40 6.08 -9.74
N THR A 374 -33.78 6.60 -8.71
CA THR A 374 -33.72 8.06 -8.48
C THR A 374 -32.41 8.57 -7.89
N GLU A 375 -31.24 8.29 -8.47
CA GLU A 375 -30.06 9.10 -8.16
C GLU A 375 -28.95 8.98 -9.22
N ALA A 376 -29.32 9.32 -10.48
CA ALA A 376 -28.36 9.51 -11.57
C ALA A 376 -27.63 10.88 -11.51
N GLY A 377 -27.77 11.64 -10.41
CA GLY A 377 -27.35 13.03 -10.31
C GLY A 377 -25.99 13.33 -9.66
N LEU A 378 -25.32 12.36 -9.07
CA LEU A 378 -24.11 12.62 -8.25
C LEU A 378 -22.77 12.65 -9.04
N TRP A 379 -22.80 12.39 -10.35
CA TRP A 379 -21.56 12.26 -11.16
C TRP A 379 -21.51 13.17 -12.39
N GLN A 380 -22.41 14.15 -12.50
CA GLN A 380 -22.31 15.20 -13.53
C GLN A 380 -21.68 16.45 -12.87
N ASN A 381 -20.42 16.66 -13.11
CA ASN A 381 -19.57 17.84 -13.29
C ASN A 381 -18.13 17.53 -12.89
#